data_a777b2c367d04f6a395be1f898403d74
#
_entry.id   a777b2c367d04f6a395be1f898403d74
#
_cell.length_a   1.000
_cell.length_b   1.000
_cell.length_c   1.000
_cell.angle_alpha   90.00
_cell.angle_beta   90.00
_cell.angle_gamma   90.00
#
_symmetry.space_group_name_H-M   'P 1'
#
loop_
_entity.id
_entity.type
_entity.pdbx_description
1 polymer ?
#
loop_
_entity_poly.entity_id
_entity_poly.type
_entity_poly.pdbx_seq_one_letter_code
_entity_poly.pdbx_strand_id
1 'polypeptide(L)'
;LRGELGFEGLIVSDDLEMAAIAQHMSLSAATVKAVSSGCDLLLVCGMEIERQIEAIEALIYAVEKSDVSIERIESALARNRRIKERFLVSRQGWRPPKQSEIDDVLGCEEHKSISDEMVRCAQ
;
A
#
# COMPACT_ATOMS: atom_id res chain seq x y z
N LEU A 1 14.76 -6.79 -4.67
CA LEU A 1 14.87 -5.39 -4.24
C LEU A 1 15.85 -5.23 -3.06
N ARG A 2 15.63 -5.90 -1.92
CA ARG A 2 16.47 -5.69 -0.73
C ARG A 2 17.87 -6.26 -0.89
N GLY A 3 17.99 -7.53 -1.27
CA GLY A 3 19.27 -8.22 -1.37
C GLY A 3 20.14 -7.66 -2.50
N GLU A 4 19.62 -7.60 -3.73
CA GLU A 4 20.43 -7.21 -4.90
C GLU A 4 20.55 -5.69 -5.08
N LEU A 5 19.49 -4.94 -4.81
CA LEU A 5 19.45 -3.49 -5.03
C LEU A 5 19.66 -2.67 -3.76
N GLY A 6 19.81 -3.30 -2.59
CA GLY A 6 20.01 -2.62 -1.32
C GLY A 6 18.86 -1.69 -0.91
N PHE A 7 17.63 -1.96 -1.36
CA PHE A 7 16.49 -1.08 -1.05
C PHE A 7 16.09 -1.18 0.42
N GLU A 8 16.21 -0.09 1.15
CA GLU A 8 15.92 -0.02 2.60
C GLU A 8 14.54 0.59 2.94
N GLY A 9 13.83 1.10 1.94
CA GLY A 9 12.52 1.72 2.12
C GLY A 9 11.40 0.72 2.44
N LEU A 10 10.18 1.25 2.59
CA LEU A 10 8.96 0.47 2.76
C LEU A 10 8.54 -0.15 1.42
N ILE A 11 8.27 -1.44 1.41
CA ILE A 11 7.69 -2.14 0.26
C ILE A 11 6.20 -2.31 0.56
N VAL A 12 5.38 -1.72 -0.30
CA VAL A 12 3.91 -1.78 -0.22
C VAL A 12 3.42 -2.67 -1.36
N SER A 13 2.47 -3.56 -1.07
CA SER A 13 1.80 -4.32 -2.13
C SER A 13 0.87 -3.40 -2.93
N ASP A 14 0.47 -3.82 -4.12
CA ASP A 14 -0.78 -3.36 -4.71
C ASP A 14 -1.96 -3.99 -3.99
N ASP A 15 -3.20 -3.65 -4.37
CA ASP A 15 -4.39 -4.23 -3.76
C ASP A 15 -4.43 -5.75 -3.98
N LEU A 16 -4.47 -6.51 -2.87
CA LEU A 16 -4.49 -7.96 -2.91
C LEU A 16 -5.83 -8.55 -3.42
N GLU A 17 -6.86 -7.72 -3.55
CA GLU A 17 -8.17 -8.12 -4.08
C GLU A 17 -8.31 -7.88 -5.59
N MET A 18 -7.26 -7.37 -6.25
CA MET A 18 -7.26 -7.21 -7.71
C MET A 18 -7.53 -8.55 -8.43
N ALA A 19 -8.31 -8.50 -9.49
CA ALA A 19 -8.69 -9.67 -10.28
C ALA A 19 -7.48 -10.53 -10.73
N ALA A 20 -6.38 -9.88 -11.05
CA ALA A 20 -5.12 -10.56 -11.41
C ALA A 20 -4.55 -11.44 -10.28
N ILE A 21 -4.91 -11.19 -9.03
CA ILE A 21 -4.52 -12.00 -7.87
C ILE A 21 -5.66 -12.93 -7.48
N ALA A 22 -6.87 -12.39 -7.32
CA ALA A 22 -8.04 -13.10 -6.81
C ALA A 22 -8.46 -14.29 -7.69
N GLN A 23 -8.17 -14.26 -8.98
CA GLN A 23 -8.42 -15.40 -9.90
C GLN A 23 -7.46 -16.58 -9.69
N HIS A 24 -6.33 -16.37 -9.01
CA HIS A 24 -5.28 -17.38 -8.87
C HIS A 24 -5.09 -17.88 -7.44
N MET A 25 -5.48 -17.10 -6.44
CA MET A 25 -5.34 -17.48 -5.03
C MET A 25 -6.32 -16.74 -4.13
N SER A 26 -6.59 -17.31 -2.94
CA SER A 26 -7.38 -16.64 -1.91
C SER A 26 -6.65 -15.43 -1.33
N LEU A 27 -7.40 -14.50 -0.72
CA LEU A 27 -6.82 -13.35 -0.03
C LEU A 27 -5.85 -13.79 1.07
N SER A 28 -6.21 -14.81 1.85
CA SER A 28 -5.35 -15.40 2.88
C SER A 28 -4.00 -15.85 2.32
N ALA A 29 -4.01 -16.59 1.20
CA ALA A 29 -2.79 -17.05 0.54
C ALA A 29 -1.97 -15.90 -0.05
N ALA A 30 -2.62 -14.93 -0.68
CA ALA A 30 -1.98 -13.73 -1.22
C ALA A 30 -1.28 -12.91 -0.12
N THR A 31 -1.95 -12.74 1.02
CA THR A 31 -1.45 -12.03 2.19
C THR A 31 -0.16 -12.66 2.72
N VAL A 32 -0.17 -13.96 2.99
CA VAL A 32 1.01 -14.68 3.48
C VAL A 32 2.14 -14.64 2.47
N LYS A 33 1.84 -14.84 1.19
CA LYS A 33 2.82 -14.82 0.11
C LYS A 33 3.45 -13.43 -0.06
N ALA A 34 2.67 -12.36 0.02
CA ALA A 34 3.18 -10.99 -0.09
C ALA A 34 4.17 -10.66 1.04
N VAL A 35 3.83 -11.01 2.30
CA VAL A 35 4.72 -10.82 3.44
C VAL A 35 6.00 -11.66 3.30
N SER A 36 5.87 -12.93 2.95
CA SER A 36 7.03 -13.83 2.73
C SER A 36 7.93 -13.34 1.60
N SER A 37 7.35 -12.71 0.56
CA SER A 37 8.08 -12.11 -0.55
C SER A 37 8.76 -10.77 -0.23
N GLY A 38 8.51 -10.21 0.96
CA GLY A 38 9.19 -9.00 1.44
C GLY A 38 8.36 -7.73 1.52
N CYS A 39 7.05 -7.76 1.25
CA CYS A 39 6.16 -6.62 1.47
C CYS A 39 6.05 -6.29 2.97
N ASP A 40 6.15 -5.02 3.30
CA ASP A 40 6.08 -4.53 4.69
C ASP A 40 4.70 -3.96 5.03
N LEU A 41 3.95 -3.55 4.03
CA LEU A 41 2.59 -3.04 4.12
C LEU A 41 1.75 -3.69 3.01
N LEU A 42 0.55 -4.12 3.37
CA LEU A 42 -0.37 -4.75 2.44
C LEU A 42 -1.60 -3.86 2.24
N LEU A 43 -2.08 -3.79 1.01
CA LEU A 43 -3.32 -3.10 0.68
C LEU A 43 -4.43 -4.13 0.47
N VAL A 44 -5.54 -3.94 1.19
CA VAL A 44 -6.81 -4.66 1.04
C VAL A 44 -7.86 -3.57 0.92
N CYS A 45 -8.24 -3.24 -0.31
CA CYS A 45 -8.98 -2.02 -0.63
C CYS A 45 -10.50 -2.24 -0.71
N GLY A 46 -10.97 -3.47 -0.54
CA GLY A 46 -12.39 -3.78 -0.46
C GLY A 46 -13.09 -3.07 0.71
N MET A 47 -14.39 -2.79 0.56
CA MET A 47 -15.17 -2.10 1.59
C MET A 47 -15.60 -3.03 2.75
N GLU A 48 -15.43 -4.34 2.60
CA GLU A 48 -15.85 -5.34 3.57
C GLU A 48 -14.76 -5.54 4.63
N ILE A 49 -15.08 -5.19 5.88
CA ILE A 49 -14.12 -5.32 6.99
C ILE A 49 -13.72 -6.79 7.25
N GLU A 50 -14.60 -7.71 6.91
CA GLU A 50 -14.35 -9.16 7.01
C GLU A 50 -13.14 -9.60 6.19
N ARG A 51 -12.91 -8.96 5.05
CA ARG A 51 -11.74 -9.21 4.19
C ARG A 51 -10.44 -8.78 4.88
N GLN A 52 -10.47 -7.65 5.55
CA GLN A 52 -9.30 -7.18 6.33
C GLN A 52 -9.04 -8.10 7.53
N ILE A 53 -10.09 -8.56 8.20
CA ILE A 53 -9.99 -9.53 9.29
C ILE A 53 -9.39 -10.85 8.76
N GLU A 54 -9.89 -11.38 7.64
CA GLU A 54 -9.35 -12.58 6.98
C GLU A 54 -7.83 -12.46 6.72
N ALA A 55 -7.39 -11.32 6.21
CA ALA A 55 -5.96 -11.08 5.95
C ALA A 55 -5.13 -11.08 7.25
N ILE A 56 -5.63 -10.45 8.31
CA ILE A 56 -4.95 -10.41 9.61
C ILE A 56 -4.87 -11.82 10.22
N GLU A 57 -5.97 -12.56 10.24
CA GLU A 57 -6.03 -13.93 10.77
C GLU A 57 -5.10 -14.87 10.00
N ALA A 58 -5.01 -14.69 8.68
CA ALA A 58 -4.08 -15.48 7.85
C ALA A 58 -2.61 -15.24 8.25
N LEU A 59 -2.23 -14.01 8.59
CA LEU A 59 -0.87 -13.72 9.08
C LEU A 59 -0.63 -14.29 10.46
N ILE A 60 -1.58 -14.17 11.38
CA ILE A 60 -1.47 -14.75 12.73
C ILE A 60 -1.25 -16.25 12.61
N TYR A 61 -2.08 -16.94 11.83
CA TYR A 61 -1.97 -18.37 11.62
C TYR A 61 -0.65 -18.78 10.96
N ALA A 62 -0.18 -18.01 9.97
CA ALA A 62 1.09 -18.29 9.31
C ALA A 62 2.29 -18.14 10.26
N VAL A 63 2.24 -17.18 11.21
CA VAL A 63 3.28 -17.07 12.25
C VAL A 63 3.22 -18.24 13.23
N GLU A 64 2.03 -18.64 13.69
CA GLU A 64 1.85 -19.79 14.58
C GLU A 64 2.35 -21.10 13.96
N LYS A 65 2.19 -21.25 12.65
CA LYS A 65 2.69 -22.40 11.88
C LYS A 65 4.16 -22.30 11.50
N SER A 66 4.82 -21.19 11.78
CA SER A 66 6.19 -20.90 11.36
C SER A 66 6.39 -20.80 9.83
N ASP A 67 5.33 -20.55 9.07
CA ASP A 67 5.38 -20.25 7.64
C ASP A 67 5.92 -18.84 7.39
N VAL A 68 5.70 -17.93 8.34
CA VAL A 68 6.28 -16.58 8.40
C VAL A 68 6.96 -16.42 9.75
N SER A 69 8.22 -16.02 9.76
CA SER A 69 8.91 -15.79 11.03
C SER A 69 8.45 -14.50 11.73
N ILE A 70 8.47 -14.50 13.05
CA ILE A 70 8.12 -13.32 13.84
C ILE A 70 9.06 -12.14 13.54
N GLU A 71 10.35 -12.42 13.30
CA GLU A 71 11.36 -11.41 12.96
C GLU A 71 11.03 -10.73 11.65
N ARG A 72 10.39 -11.44 10.69
CA ARG A 72 9.92 -10.86 9.44
C ARG A 72 8.84 -9.81 9.70
N ILE A 73 7.89 -10.11 10.58
CA ILE A 73 6.82 -9.19 10.99
C ILE A 73 7.40 -7.98 11.73
N GLU A 74 8.27 -8.21 12.70
CA GLU A 74 8.93 -7.14 13.46
C GLU A 74 9.74 -6.20 12.57
N SER A 75 10.45 -6.75 11.59
CA SER A 75 11.21 -5.98 10.60
C SER A 75 10.30 -5.10 9.73
N ALA A 76 9.13 -5.60 9.32
CA ALA A 76 8.13 -4.83 8.58
C ALA A 76 7.56 -3.67 9.42
N LEU A 77 7.19 -3.98 10.68
CA LEU A 77 6.68 -2.98 11.63
C LEU A 77 7.71 -1.88 11.91
N ALA A 78 8.98 -2.24 12.10
CA ALA A 78 10.06 -1.29 12.33
C ALA A 78 10.22 -0.31 11.16
N ARG A 79 10.17 -0.81 9.90
CA ARG A 79 10.22 0.05 8.72
C ARG A 79 9.00 0.96 8.61
N ASN A 80 7.80 0.43 8.88
CA ASN A 80 6.56 1.19 8.86
C ASN A 80 6.61 2.34 9.89
N ARG A 81 7.04 2.07 11.14
CA ARG A 81 7.21 3.08 12.18
C ARG A 81 8.21 4.16 11.76
N ARG A 82 9.39 3.78 11.25
CA ARG A 82 10.42 4.72 10.79
C ARG A 82 9.89 5.68 9.71
N ILE A 83 9.11 5.18 8.75
CA ILE A 83 8.52 6.01 7.70
C ILE A 83 7.47 6.95 8.27
N LYS A 84 6.59 6.46 9.15
CA LYS A 84 5.59 7.30 9.84
C LYS A 84 6.25 8.40 10.65
N GLU A 85 7.25 8.07 11.44
CA GLU A 85 8.01 9.05 12.23
C GLU A 85 8.65 10.12 11.32
N ARG A 86 9.30 9.71 10.24
CA ARG A 86 9.96 10.62 9.32
C ARG A 86 9.00 11.58 8.62
N PHE A 87 7.85 11.10 8.19
CA PHE A 87 6.97 11.87 7.30
C PHE A 87 5.71 12.44 7.96
N LEU A 88 5.26 11.85 9.07
CA LEU A 88 4.03 12.28 9.74
C LEU A 88 4.31 13.03 11.04
N VAL A 89 5.23 12.54 11.87
CA VAL A 89 5.49 13.12 13.19
C VAL A 89 6.40 14.35 13.09
N SER A 90 7.38 14.35 12.19
CA SER A 90 8.35 15.45 12.04
C SER A 90 7.80 16.69 11.32
N ARG A 91 6.61 16.66 10.77
CA ARG A 91 5.96 17.79 10.12
C ARG A 91 5.30 18.72 11.12
N GLN A 92 6.11 19.50 11.86
CA GLN A 92 5.58 20.62 12.63
C GLN A 92 4.87 21.59 11.66
N GLY A 93 3.58 21.84 11.93
CA GLY A 93 2.77 22.78 11.15
C GLY A 93 2.08 22.21 9.90
N TRP A 94 2.16 20.88 9.66
CA TRP A 94 1.34 20.30 8.58
C TRP A 94 -0.15 20.41 8.92
N ARG A 95 -0.91 21.01 8.03
CA ARG A 95 -2.36 21.01 8.03
C ARG A 95 -2.88 20.48 6.70
N PRO A 96 -4.04 19.83 6.67
CA PRO A 96 -4.67 19.51 5.39
C PRO A 96 -4.92 20.83 4.62
N PRO A 97 -4.77 20.85 3.30
CA PRO A 97 -5.08 22.01 2.50
C PRO A 97 -6.55 22.38 2.65
N LYS A 98 -6.86 23.67 2.58
CA LYS A 98 -8.25 24.12 2.50
C LYS A 98 -8.84 23.75 1.15
N GLN A 99 -10.16 23.58 1.07
CA GLN A 99 -10.83 23.24 -0.19
C GLN A 99 -10.47 24.22 -1.30
N SER A 100 -10.44 25.53 -1.03
CA SER A 100 -10.03 26.54 -2.01
C SER A 100 -8.61 26.35 -2.55
N GLU A 101 -7.66 25.92 -1.70
CA GLU A 101 -6.28 25.64 -2.11
C GLU A 101 -6.20 24.37 -2.99
N ILE A 102 -7.15 23.45 -2.83
CA ILE A 102 -7.30 22.28 -3.67
C ILE A 102 -7.92 22.66 -5.01
N ASP A 103 -8.99 23.46 -4.98
CA ASP A 103 -9.73 23.90 -6.17
C ASP A 103 -8.86 24.75 -7.11
N ASP A 104 -7.91 25.51 -6.56
CA ASP A 104 -6.95 26.30 -7.35
C ASP A 104 -5.95 25.45 -8.15
N VAL A 105 -5.76 24.17 -7.75
CA VAL A 105 -4.78 23.26 -8.37
C VAL A 105 -5.47 22.11 -9.13
N LEU A 106 -6.45 21.45 -8.50
CA LEU A 106 -7.13 20.30 -9.11
C LEU A 106 -8.14 20.76 -10.15
N GLY A 107 -7.96 20.27 -11.38
CA GLY A 107 -8.89 20.56 -12.46
C GLY A 107 -8.82 22.02 -12.95
N CYS A 108 -7.71 22.70 -12.75
CA CYS A 108 -7.47 24.02 -13.34
C CYS A 108 -7.50 23.94 -14.88
N GLU A 109 -7.63 25.09 -15.54
CA GLU A 109 -7.77 25.14 -17.00
C GLU A 109 -6.59 24.49 -17.75
N GLU A 110 -5.38 24.59 -17.19
CA GLU A 110 -4.19 23.92 -17.77
C GLU A 110 -4.35 22.39 -17.73
N HIS A 111 -4.80 21.82 -16.59
CA HIS A 111 -5.02 20.37 -16.47
C HIS A 111 -6.14 19.87 -17.39
N LYS A 112 -7.22 20.64 -17.53
CA LYS A 112 -8.32 20.34 -18.46
C LYS A 112 -7.85 20.36 -19.89
N SER A 113 -7.07 21.37 -20.27
CA SER A 113 -6.52 21.50 -21.62
C SER A 113 -5.66 20.29 -22.00
N ILE A 114 -4.79 19.83 -21.09
CA ILE A 114 -3.96 18.63 -21.30
C ILE A 114 -4.85 17.38 -21.45
N SER A 115 -5.84 17.22 -20.58
CA SER A 115 -6.79 16.10 -20.65
C SER A 115 -7.54 16.06 -21.98
N ASP A 116 -8.05 17.21 -22.43
CA ASP A 116 -8.76 17.34 -23.70
C ASP A 116 -7.87 17.05 -24.92
N GLU A 117 -6.60 17.44 -24.84
CA GLU A 117 -5.61 17.12 -25.87
C GLU A 117 -5.33 15.61 -25.91
N MET A 118 -5.15 14.96 -24.74
CA MET A 118 -4.97 13.51 -24.65
C MET A 118 -6.14 12.74 -25.26
N VAL A 119 -7.38 13.16 -24.96
CA VAL A 119 -8.59 12.53 -25.54
C VAL A 119 -8.64 12.68 -27.04
N ARG A 120 -8.26 13.85 -27.58
CA ARG A 120 -8.20 14.08 -29.04
C ARG A 120 -7.15 13.21 -29.74
N CYS A 121 -6.01 12.98 -29.08
CA CYS A 121 -4.94 12.14 -29.62
C CYS A 121 -5.22 10.63 -29.54
N ALA A 122 -6.19 10.22 -28.71
CA ALA A 122 -6.57 8.80 -28.53
C ALA A 122 -7.67 8.32 -29.50
N GLN A 123 -8.24 9.21 -30.33
CA GLN A 123 -9.21 8.91 -31.37
C GLN A 123 -8.53 8.72 -32.71
#